data_cbde7081bdb9078135b8404134e13231
#
_entry.id   cbde7081bdb9078135b8404134e13231
#
_cell.length_a   1.000
_cell.length_b   1.000
_cell.length_c   1.000
_cell.angle_alpha   90.00
_cell.angle_beta   90.00
_cell.angle_gamma   90.00
#
_symmetry.space_group_name_H-M   'P 1'
#
loop_
_entity.id
_entity.type
_entity.pdbx_description
1 polymer ?
#
loop_
_entity_poly.entity_id
_entity_poly.type
_entity_poly.pdbx_seq_one_letter_code
_entity_poly.pdbx_strand_id
1 'polypeptide(L)'
;MGTDKQNEWPAVWPVNFGDELRGVGLPLVVSKAGFGIYSFNMMGQARWNEVCARILRGKLEALNVSFDIFITAEAKAIGLTEELARLYGHPEYIVLRKSRKLYMNDPVELEVKSITTPEPQKFFLGREHFNLLQKKHVVAVDDVVSTGGTLHAFFEMSKQIGFVIETVAVVLTEEEKWTEYEGTPIVSIDHIPLPGNIF
;
A
#
# COMPACT_ATOMS: atom_id res chain seq x y z
N MET A 1 -29.07 -28.18 3.94
CA MET A 1 -27.70 -28.68 4.23
C MET A 1 -26.74 -27.60 3.74
N GLY A 2 -26.35 -26.70 4.60
CA GLY A 2 -25.31 -25.72 4.30
C GLY A 2 -23.97 -26.43 4.34
N THR A 3 -23.31 -26.54 3.22
CA THR A 3 -21.91 -26.97 3.17
C THR A 3 -21.08 -25.93 3.93
N ASP A 4 -20.39 -26.43 4.93
CA ASP A 4 -19.53 -25.63 5.81
C ASP A 4 -18.34 -25.10 4.99
N LYS A 5 -18.45 -23.88 4.47
CA LYS A 5 -17.39 -23.24 3.65
C LYS A 5 -16.10 -22.97 4.45
N GLN A 6 -16.12 -23.16 5.78
CA GLN A 6 -14.94 -23.06 6.64
C GLN A 6 -13.80 -24.02 6.25
N ASN A 7 -14.09 -25.11 5.54
CA ASN A 7 -13.08 -26.10 5.12
C ASN A 7 -12.42 -25.82 3.75
N GLU A 8 -12.84 -24.77 3.02
CA GLU A 8 -12.25 -24.46 1.70
C GLU A 8 -10.94 -23.66 1.81
N TRP A 9 -10.71 -22.93 2.90
CA TRP A 9 -9.58 -22.03 3.05
C TRP A 9 -8.58 -22.55 4.07
N PRO A 10 -7.28 -22.68 3.74
CA PRO A 10 -6.28 -23.10 4.72
C PRO A 10 -6.14 -22.06 5.84
N ALA A 11 -5.91 -22.53 7.07
CA ALA A 11 -5.71 -21.66 8.24
C ALA A 11 -4.52 -20.69 8.09
N VAL A 12 -3.59 -21.02 7.20
CA VAL A 12 -2.40 -20.21 6.89
C VAL A 12 -2.16 -20.25 5.39
N TRP A 13 -2.02 -19.08 4.77
CA TRP A 13 -1.65 -18.94 3.36
C TRP A 13 -0.16 -18.63 3.24
N PRO A 14 0.61 -19.40 2.45
CA PRO A 14 2.03 -19.14 2.26
C PRO A 14 2.25 -18.03 1.21
N VAL A 15 3.16 -17.11 1.50
CA VAL A 15 3.67 -16.12 0.55
C VAL A 15 5.18 -16.19 0.48
N ASN A 16 5.77 -15.73 -0.63
CA ASN A 16 7.19 -15.76 -0.85
C ASN A 16 7.75 -14.35 -1.15
N PHE A 17 8.63 -13.89 -0.30
CA PHE A 17 9.37 -12.64 -0.51
C PHE A 17 10.81 -12.97 -0.91
N GLY A 18 10.97 -13.45 -2.15
CA GLY A 18 12.25 -13.92 -2.68
C GLY A 18 12.80 -15.16 -1.94
N ASP A 19 14.06 -15.43 -2.15
CA ASP A 19 14.74 -16.60 -1.55
C ASP A 19 14.97 -16.47 -0.04
N GLU A 20 15.05 -15.26 0.46
CA GLU A 20 15.38 -14.95 1.85
C GLU A 20 14.20 -15.10 2.82
N LEU A 21 12.96 -14.99 2.33
CA LEU A 21 11.72 -15.07 3.10
C LEU A 21 10.70 -15.95 2.37
N ARG A 22 11.00 -17.24 2.24
CA ARG A 22 10.12 -18.23 1.64
C ARG A 22 9.12 -18.78 2.65
N GLY A 23 7.92 -19.05 2.20
CA GLY A 23 6.89 -19.71 2.99
C GLY A 23 6.46 -18.91 4.22
N VAL A 24 6.46 -17.59 4.13
CA VAL A 24 5.91 -16.75 5.20
C VAL A 24 4.43 -17.03 5.31
N GLY A 25 4.00 -17.53 6.48
CA GLY A 25 2.61 -17.90 6.72
C GLY A 25 1.75 -16.70 7.10
N LEU A 26 0.71 -16.41 6.33
CA LEU A 26 -0.30 -15.42 6.65
C LEU A 26 -1.50 -16.11 7.30
N PRO A 27 -1.83 -15.83 8.59
CA PRO A 27 -2.95 -16.47 9.24
C PRO A 27 -4.29 -15.99 8.68
N LEU A 28 -5.23 -16.92 8.52
CA LEU A 28 -6.62 -16.59 8.23
C LEU A 28 -7.26 -15.96 9.47
N VAL A 29 -7.72 -14.75 9.34
CA VAL A 29 -8.47 -14.03 10.38
C VAL A 29 -9.91 -13.85 9.92
N VAL A 30 -10.86 -14.28 10.73
CA VAL A 30 -12.28 -14.17 10.43
C VAL A 30 -12.93 -13.17 11.38
N SER A 31 -13.61 -12.18 10.84
CA SER A 31 -14.36 -11.20 11.63
C SER A 31 -15.60 -11.85 12.28
N LYS A 32 -16.18 -11.19 13.28
CA LYS A 32 -17.45 -11.62 13.90
C LYS A 32 -18.62 -11.72 12.90
N ALA A 33 -18.54 -10.99 11.80
CA ALA A 33 -19.53 -11.02 10.73
C ALA A 33 -19.27 -12.13 9.68
N GLY A 34 -18.26 -13.00 9.91
CA GLY A 34 -17.93 -14.09 9.00
C GLY A 34 -17.05 -13.72 7.81
N PHE A 35 -16.53 -12.50 7.75
CA PHE A 35 -15.65 -12.08 6.67
C PHE A 35 -14.20 -12.46 7.00
N GLY A 36 -13.57 -13.24 6.12
CA GLY A 36 -12.20 -13.74 6.27
C GLY A 36 -11.21 -12.99 5.39
N ILE A 37 -10.02 -12.78 5.93
CA ILE A 37 -8.85 -12.23 5.24
C ILE A 37 -7.59 -12.99 5.64
N TYR A 38 -6.59 -13.05 4.77
CA TYR A 38 -5.24 -13.44 5.16
C TYR A 38 -4.50 -12.23 5.71
N SER A 39 -4.21 -12.27 7.02
CA SER A 39 -3.66 -11.11 7.73
C SER A 39 -2.19 -10.90 7.39
N PHE A 40 -1.91 -9.86 6.62
CA PHE A 40 -0.55 -9.37 6.38
C PHE A 40 -0.29 -8.12 7.21
N ASN A 41 0.76 -8.14 8.03
CA ASN A 41 1.17 -7.00 8.83
C ASN A 41 2.69 -6.88 8.86
N MET A 42 3.22 -5.92 8.12
CA MET A 42 4.66 -5.66 8.07
C MET A 42 5.11 -4.54 9.02
N MET A 43 4.19 -3.93 9.78
CA MET A 43 4.52 -2.89 10.75
C MET A 43 5.47 -3.44 11.81
N GLY A 44 6.62 -2.78 12.00
CA GLY A 44 7.66 -3.22 12.95
C GLY A 44 8.49 -4.42 12.49
N GLN A 45 8.23 -4.98 11.31
CA GLN A 45 8.97 -6.11 10.74
C GLN A 45 10.18 -5.61 9.92
N ALA A 46 11.24 -5.17 10.58
CA ALA A 46 12.41 -4.57 9.93
C ALA A 46 12.97 -5.46 8.81
N ARG A 47 13.12 -6.78 9.06
CA ARG A 47 13.62 -7.72 8.06
C ARG A 47 12.71 -7.84 6.84
N TRP A 48 11.39 -7.82 7.04
CA TRP A 48 10.43 -7.88 5.92
C TRP A 48 10.50 -6.59 5.10
N ASN A 49 10.53 -5.42 5.77
CA ASN A 49 10.67 -4.14 5.08
C ASN A 49 11.93 -4.11 4.22
N GLU A 50 13.08 -4.53 4.76
CA GLU A 50 14.35 -4.57 4.04
C GLU A 50 14.31 -5.49 2.81
N VAL A 51 13.85 -6.74 2.98
CA VAL A 51 13.80 -7.72 1.88
C VAL A 51 12.81 -7.29 0.80
N CYS A 52 11.60 -6.88 1.20
CA CYS A 52 10.59 -6.42 0.25
C CYS A 52 11.03 -5.16 -0.51
N ALA A 53 11.72 -4.22 0.17
CA ALA A 53 12.25 -3.03 -0.49
C ALA A 53 13.30 -3.38 -1.56
N ARG A 54 14.20 -4.33 -1.30
CA ARG A 54 15.19 -4.77 -2.30
C ARG A 54 14.53 -5.42 -3.53
N ILE A 55 13.50 -6.24 -3.32
CA ILE A 55 12.77 -6.89 -4.42
C ILE A 55 12.01 -5.83 -5.23
N LEU A 56 11.28 -4.93 -4.56
CA LEU A 56 10.54 -3.85 -5.22
C LEU A 56 11.47 -2.91 -5.96
N ARG A 57 12.64 -2.59 -5.40
CA ARG A 57 13.67 -1.82 -6.11
C ARG A 57 14.01 -2.45 -7.45
N GLY A 58 14.33 -3.74 -7.48
CA GLY A 58 14.64 -4.44 -8.75
C GLY A 58 13.50 -4.38 -9.76
N LYS A 59 12.24 -4.47 -9.31
CA LYS A 59 11.07 -4.35 -10.17
C LYS A 59 10.87 -2.92 -10.69
N LEU A 60 11.08 -1.90 -9.85
CA LEU A 60 11.02 -0.49 -10.24
C LEU A 60 12.11 -0.13 -11.26
N GLU A 61 13.34 -0.61 -11.04
CA GLU A 61 14.45 -0.41 -11.98
C GLU A 61 14.16 -1.05 -13.35
N ALA A 62 13.51 -2.21 -13.36
CA ALA A 62 13.11 -2.89 -14.60
C ALA A 62 12.05 -2.15 -15.40
N LEU A 63 11.21 -1.32 -14.76
CA LEU A 63 10.25 -0.45 -15.46
C LEU A 63 10.93 0.76 -16.12
N ASN A 64 12.17 1.09 -15.73
CA ASN A 64 12.93 2.25 -16.22
C ASN A 64 12.16 3.57 -16.09
N VAL A 65 11.39 3.74 -15.01
CA VAL A 65 10.67 4.98 -14.70
C VAL A 65 11.56 5.94 -13.94
N SER A 66 11.47 7.23 -14.26
CA SER A 66 12.14 8.30 -13.50
C SER A 66 11.12 8.92 -12.54
N PHE A 67 11.51 9.13 -11.31
CA PHE A 67 10.66 9.76 -10.29
C PHE A 67 11.49 10.55 -9.28
N ASP A 68 10.83 11.44 -8.56
CA ASP A 68 11.47 12.38 -7.63
C ASP A 68 11.43 11.92 -6.18
N ILE A 69 10.34 11.25 -5.75
CA ILE A 69 10.09 10.97 -4.34
C ILE A 69 9.10 9.81 -4.16
N PHE A 70 9.17 9.15 -3.02
CA PHE A 70 8.18 8.16 -2.60
C PHE A 70 7.07 8.79 -1.75
N ILE A 71 5.84 8.29 -1.91
CA ILE A 71 4.68 8.66 -1.08
C ILE A 71 4.01 7.40 -0.54
N THR A 72 3.59 7.44 0.71
CA THR A 72 2.78 6.37 1.33
C THR A 72 1.70 6.95 2.23
N ALA A 73 0.70 6.15 2.56
CA ALA A 73 -0.27 6.47 3.61
C ALA A 73 0.06 5.76 4.92
N GLU A 74 -0.25 6.37 6.06
CA GLU A 74 -0.08 5.67 7.34
C GLU A 74 -1.01 4.44 7.40
N ALA A 75 -0.57 3.26 7.96
CA ALA A 75 0.65 3.22 8.75
C ALA A 75 1.61 2.09 8.33
N LYS A 76 1.12 1.01 7.70
CA LYS A 76 1.85 -0.25 7.59
C LYS A 76 3.05 -0.20 6.65
N ALA A 77 2.95 0.56 5.55
CA ALA A 77 4.00 0.66 4.54
C ALA A 77 5.05 1.74 4.83
N ILE A 78 5.00 2.44 5.97
CA ILE A 78 5.98 3.49 6.32
C ILE A 78 7.40 2.91 6.33
N GLY A 79 7.64 1.79 7.03
CA GLY A 79 8.97 1.17 7.10
C GLY A 79 9.48 0.67 5.75
N LEU A 80 8.59 0.14 4.91
CA LEU A 80 8.91 -0.23 3.53
C LEU A 80 9.34 0.98 2.71
N THR A 81 8.60 2.07 2.83
CA THR A 81 8.87 3.31 2.09
C THR A 81 10.19 3.94 2.52
N GLU A 82 10.50 3.91 3.83
CA GLU A 82 11.79 4.35 4.37
C GLU A 82 12.95 3.56 3.77
N GLU A 83 12.85 2.22 3.73
CA GLU A 83 13.87 1.37 3.13
C GLU A 83 14.04 1.62 1.62
N LEU A 84 12.93 1.80 0.88
CA LEU A 84 12.99 2.18 -0.53
C LEU A 84 13.68 3.54 -0.72
N ALA A 85 13.31 4.56 0.03
CA ALA A 85 13.93 5.87 -0.02
C ALA A 85 15.43 5.78 0.24
N ARG A 86 15.85 5.04 1.28
CA ARG A 86 17.25 4.80 1.60
C ARG A 86 18.01 4.10 0.45
N LEU A 87 17.40 3.08 -0.17
CA LEU A 87 18.00 2.34 -1.29
C LEU A 87 18.19 3.19 -2.54
N TYR A 88 17.33 4.19 -2.76
CA TYR A 88 17.43 5.15 -3.87
C TYR A 88 18.24 6.40 -3.53
N GLY A 89 18.68 6.55 -2.26
CA GLY A 89 19.42 7.73 -1.81
C GLY A 89 18.56 8.98 -1.67
N HIS A 90 17.23 8.82 -1.57
CA HIS A 90 16.32 9.94 -1.33
C HIS A 90 16.44 10.39 0.15
N PRO A 91 16.63 11.68 0.42
CA PRO A 91 16.77 12.19 1.78
C PRO A 91 15.45 12.18 2.58
N GLU A 92 14.32 12.11 1.88
CA GLU A 92 12.98 12.16 2.46
C GLU A 92 11.97 11.38 1.63
N TYR A 93 10.84 11.07 2.23
CA TYR A 93 9.65 10.51 1.62
C TYR A 93 8.41 11.11 2.28
N ILE A 94 7.25 11.02 1.64
CA ILE A 94 6.04 11.65 2.13
C ILE A 94 5.12 10.61 2.77
N VAL A 95 4.61 10.94 3.96
CA VAL A 95 3.61 10.12 4.66
C VAL A 95 2.31 10.91 4.79
N LEU A 96 1.28 10.43 4.13
CA LEU A 96 -0.09 10.93 4.27
C LEU A 96 -0.68 10.45 5.60
N ARG A 97 -1.11 11.39 6.42
CA ARG A 97 -1.66 11.10 7.75
C ARG A 97 -3.17 10.97 7.69
N LYS A 98 -3.74 10.00 8.40
CA LYS A 98 -5.21 9.80 8.51
C LYS A 98 -5.86 10.69 9.57
N SER A 99 -5.06 11.47 10.29
CA SER A 99 -5.54 12.44 11.28
C SER A 99 -4.59 13.61 11.39
N ARG A 100 -5.13 14.80 11.66
CA ARG A 100 -4.35 16.00 11.97
C ARG A 100 -3.53 15.77 13.25
N LYS A 101 -2.25 16.13 13.21
CA LYS A 101 -1.34 16.07 14.37
C LYS A 101 -1.04 17.47 14.88
N LEU A 102 -0.83 17.60 16.19
CA LEU A 102 -0.60 18.91 16.84
C LEU A 102 0.64 19.64 16.31
N TYR A 103 1.66 18.89 15.85
CA TYR A 103 2.89 19.48 15.30
C TYR A 103 2.77 19.97 13.85
N MET A 104 1.66 19.68 13.18
CA MET A 104 1.46 20.13 11.81
C MET A 104 1.06 21.60 11.79
N ASN A 105 1.95 22.44 11.29
CA ASN A 105 1.66 23.84 11.04
C ASN A 105 0.92 23.99 9.71
N ASP A 106 -0.26 24.63 9.75
CA ASP A 106 -1.11 24.87 8.57
C ASP A 106 -1.26 23.61 7.66
N PRO A 107 -1.74 22.47 8.22
CA PRO A 107 -1.87 21.27 7.42
C PRO A 107 -2.93 21.43 6.33
N VAL A 108 -2.64 20.86 5.17
CA VAL A 108 -3.63 20.70 4.10
C VAL A 108 -4.47 19.47 4.42
N GLU A 109 -5.79 19.66 4.48
CA GLU A 109 -6.77 18.58 4.57
C GLU A 109 -7.24 18.22 3.17
N LEU A 110 -7.14 16.95 2.83
CA LEU A 110 -7.55 16.37 1.56
C LEU A 110 -8.69 15.40 1.82
N GLU A 111 -9.83 15.65 1.21
CA GLU A 111 -10.96 14.73 1.26
C GLU A 111 -10.99 13.86 0.00
N VAL A 112 -11.09 12.57 0.20
CA VAL A 112 -11.20 11.59 -0.87
C VAL A 112 -12.48 10.80 -0.68
N LYS A 113 -13.34 10.78 -1.68
CA LYS A 113 -14.54 9.96 -1.67
C LYS A 113 -14.14 8.49 -1.63
N SER A 114 -14.64 7.77 -0.63
CA SER A 114 -14.42 6.33 -0.55
C SER A 114 -15.25 5.58 -1.60
N ILE A 115 -14.67 4.52 -2.17
CA ILE A 115 -15.40 3.60 -3.05
C ILE A 115 -16.29 2.67 -2.21
N THR A 116 -15.85 2.34 -1.00
CA THR A 116 -16.43 1.27 -0.17
C THR A 116 -17.22 1.75 1.04
N THR A 117 -17.07 3.02 1.43
CA THR A 117 -17.76 3.61 2.59
C THR A 117 -18.46 4.93 2.24
N PRO A 118 -19.65 5.23 2.83
CA PRO A 118 -20.36 6.47 2.57
C PRO A 118 -19.58 7.72 3.02
N GLU A 119 -18.76 7.59 4.07
CA GLU A 119 -17.99 8.69 4.62
C GLU A 119 -16.69 8.91 3.82
N PRO A 120 -16.38 10.15 3.43
CA PRO A 120 -15.12 10.44 2.76
C PRO A 120 -13.95 10.16 3.69
N GLN A 121 -12.85 9.66 3.13
CA GLN A 121 -11.59 9.53 3.85
C GLN A 121 -10.88 10.88 3.87
N LYS A 122 -10.34 11.24 5.03
CA LYS A 122 -9.54 12.45 5.20
C LYS A 122 -8.07 12.11 5.33
N PHE A 123 -7.27 12.88 4.62
CA PHE A 123 -5.82 12.83 4.71
C PHE A 123 -5.28 14.21 5.05
N PHE A 124 -4.19 14.22 5.79
CA PHE A 124 -3.55 15.44 6.24
C PHE A 124 -2.09 15.44 5.82
N LEU A 125 -1.65 16.57 5.29
CA LEU A 125 -0.29 16.77 4.83
C LEU A 125 0.21 18.13 5.34
N GLY A 126 1.44 18.18 5.85
CA GLY A 126 2.07 19.45 6.19
C GLY A 126 2.21 20.36 4.98
N ARG A 127 2.10 21.66 5.14
CA ARG A 127 2.14 22.63 4.04
C ARG A 127 3.44 22.52 3.22
N GLU A 128 4.55 22.27 3.90
CA GLU A 128 5.85 22.06 3.27
C GLU A 128 5.84 20.86 2.32
N HIS A 129 5.28 19.73 2.74
CA HIS A 129 5.18 18.52 1.93
C HIS A 129 4.17 18.68 0.78
N PHE A 130 3.07 19.42 1.02
CA PHE A 130 2.12 19.77 -0.05
C PHE A 130 2.83 20.54 -1.17
N ASN A 131 3.61 21.57 -0.81
CA ASN A 131 4.36 22.38 -1.77
C ASN A 131 5.44 21.56 -2.48
N LEU A 132 6.11 20.65 -1.76
CA LEU A 132 7.14 19.77 -2.31
C LEU A 132 6.57 18.81 -3.37
N LEU A 133 5.35 18.31 -3.18
CA LEU A 133 4.74 17.36 -4.12
C LEU A 133 4.29 17.99 -5.44
N GLN A 134 4.02 19.30 -5.46
CA GLN A 134 3.54 19.95 -6.68
C GLN A 134 4.50 19.73 -7.86
N LYS A 135 3.94 19.25 -8.98
CA LYS A 135 4.67 18.95 -10.24
C LYS A 135 5.74 17.85 -10.11
N LYS A 136 5.73 17.08 -9.03
CA LYS A 136 6.64 15.95 -8.83
C LYS A 136 6.13 14.69 -9.51
N HIS A 137 7.08 13.84 -9.89
CA HIS A 137 6.85 12.48 -10.30
C HIS A 137 7.09 11.57 -9.09
N VAL A 138 6.11 10.77 -8.73
CA VAL A 138 6.17 9.99 -7.48
C VAL A 138 5.97 8.51 -7.71
N VAL A 139 6.54 7.70 -6.82
CA VAL A 139 6.18 6.30 -6.65
C VAL A 139 5.31 6.19 -5.40
N ALA A 140 4.07 5.72 -5.56
CA ALA A 140 3.19 5.44 -4.43
C ALA A 140 3.50 4.05 -3.87
N VAL A 141 3.56 3.92 -2.53
CA VAL A 141 3.93 2.67 -1.84
C VAL A 141 2.83 2.27 -0.88
N ASP A 142 2.42 0.99 -0.92
CA ASP A 142 1.50 0.42 0.07
C ASP A 142 1.91 -1.02 0.42
N ASP A 143 1.33 -1.59 1.47
CA ASP A 143 1.57 -2.98 1.87
C ASP A 143 0.73 -3.96 1.02
N VAL A 144 -0.57 -3.69 0.88
CA VAL A 144 -1.51 -4.55 0.15
C VAL A 144 -2.49 -3.71 -0.67
N VAL A 145 -2.65 -4.07 -1.93
CA VAL A 145 -3.79 -3.62 -2.74
C VAL A 145 -4.87 -4.70 -2.73
N SER A 146 -6.00 -4.39 -2.10
CA SER A 146 -7.20 -5.24 -2.06
C SER A 146 -8.30 -4.62 -2.92
N THR A 147 -9.21 -3.85 -2.35
CA THR A 147 -10.32 -3.21 -3.07
C THR A 147 -9.92 -1.95 -3.87
N GLY A 148 -8.66 -1.56 -3.83
CA GLY A 148 -8.18 -0.35 -4.51
C GLY A 148 -8.51 0.98 -3.81
N GLY A 149 -9.06 0.96 -2.59
CA GLY A 149 -9.44 2.19 -1.87
C GLY A 149 -8.26 3.14 -1.62
N THR A 150 -7.09 2.62 -1.22
CA THR A 150 -5.87 3.43 -1.04
C THR A 150 -5.35 3.95 -2.37
N LEU A 151 -5.40 3.13 -3.44
CA LEU A 151 -5.02 3.57 -4.79
C LEU A 151 -5.88 4.75 -5.22
N HIS A 152 -7.20 4.62 -5.12
CA HIS A 152 -8.12 5.70 -5.44
C HIS A 152 -7.78 6.98 -4.66
N ALA A 153 -7.45 6.86 -3.37
CA ALA A 153 -7.04 7.99 -2.56
C ALA A 153 -5.76 8.67 -3.09
N PHE A 154 -4.73 7.90 -3.44
CA PHE A 154 -3.51 8.45 -4.02
C PHE A 154 -3.78 9.21 -5.33
N PHE A 155 -4.59 8.65 -6.23
CA PHE A 155 -4.90 9.27 -7.51
C PHE A 155 -5.78 10.53 -7.37
N GLU A 156 -6.77 10.52 -6.49
CA GLU A 156 -7.54 11.72 -6.19
C GLU A 156 -6.68 12.84 -5.58
N MET A 157 -5.75 12.49 -4.68
CA MET A 157 -4.82 13.46 -4.12
C MET A 157 -3.82 13.96 -5.17
N SER A 158 -3.37 13.13 -6.09
CA SER A 158 -2.50 13.58 -7.18
C SER A 158 -3.16 14.66 -8.03
N LYS A 159 -4.45 14.50 -8.31
CA LYS A 159 -5.25 15.52 -9.04
C LYS A 159 -5.41 16.81 -8.23
N GLN A 160 -5.64 16.71 -6.90
CA GLN A 160 -5.84 17.88 -6.03
C GLN A 160 -4.54 18.66 -5.79
N ILE A 161 -3.39 17.97 -5.65
CA ILE A 161 -2.10 18.58 -5.35
C ILE A 161 -1.32 18.96 -6.62
N GLY A 162 -1.51 18.21 -7.70
CA GLY A 162 -0.83 18.42 -8.98
C GLY A 162 0.52 17.71 -9.07
N PHE A 163 0.59 16.42 -8.63
CA PHE A 163 1.73 15.53 -8.88
C PHE A 163 1.34 14.37 -9.80
N VAL A 164 2.31 13.66 -10.33
CA VAL A 164 2.11 12.51 -11.22
C VAL A 164 2.55 11.24 -10.51
N ILE A 165 1.69 10.20 -10.51
CA ILE A 165 2.06 8.88 -10.03
C ILE A 165 2.61 8.08 -11.21
N GLU A 166 3.91 7.78 -11.20
CA GLU A 166 4.58 7.04 -12.27
C GLU A 166 4.35 5.53 -12.14
N THR A 167 4.28 5.04 -10.92
CA THR A 167 3.99 3.64 -10.62
C THR A 167 3.57 3.48 -9.16
N VAL A 168 2.92 2.36 -8.88
CA VAL A 168 2.59 1.94 -7.52
C VAL A 168 3.41 0.71 -7.18
N ALA A 169 4.08 0.72 -6.02
CA ALA A 169 4.87 -0.40 -5.51
C ALA A 169 4.19 -0.98 -4.27
N VAL A 170 3.81 -2.26 -4.31
CA VAL A 170 3.12 -2.93 -3.20
C VAL A 170 3.76 -4.29 -2.92
N VAL A 171 3.63 -4.77 -1.69
CA VAL A 171 4.11 -6.11 -1.36
C VAL A 171 3.18 -7.16 -1.92
N LEU A 172 1.88 -7.01 -1.70
CA LEU A 172 0.87 -7.98 -2.11
C LEU A 172 -0.28 -7.32 -2.89
N THR A 173 -0.82 -8.07 -3.84
CA THR A 173 -2.16 -7.83 -4.37
C THR A 173 -3.11 -8.88 -3.78
N GLU A 174 -4.34 -8.50 -3.49
CA GLU A 174 -5.36 -9.37 -2.92
C GLU A 174 -6.56 -9.50 -3.86
N GLU A 175 -7.18 -10.70 -3.93
CA GLU A 175 -8.31 -11.07 -4.79
C GLU A 175 -7.98 -10.99 -6.28
N GLU A 176 -7.73 -9.81 -6.83
CA GLU A 176 -7.30 -9.61 -8.20
C GLU A 176 -5.79 -9.36 -8.26
N LYS A 177 -5.17 -9.78 -9.35
CA LYS A 177 -3.78 -9.41 -9.66
C LYS A 177 -3.77 -8.03 -10.29
N TRP A 178 -3.64 -7.02 -9.46
CA TRP A 178 -3.51 -5.65 -9.89
C TRP A 178 -2.18 -5.46 -10.63
N THR A 179 -2.24 -5.13 -11.92
CA THR A 179 -1.07 -4.83 -12.76
C THR A 179 -1.01 -3.37 -13.16
N GLU A 180 -2.15 -2.68 -13.08
CA GLU A 180 -2.28 -1.25 -13.36
C GLU A 180 -3.48 -0.64 -12.64
N TYR A 181 -3.48 0.67 -12.49
CA TYR A 181 -4.62 1.47 -12.04
C TYR A 181 -4.65 2.81 -12.79
N GLU A 182 -5.77 3.15 -13.45
CA GLU A 182 -5.92 4.33 -14.32
C GLU A 182 -4.76 4.46 -15.35
N GLY A 183 -4.27 3.34 -15.91
CA GLY A 183 -3.15 3.30 -16.86
C GLY A 183 -1.76 3.41 -16.23
N THR A 184 -1.67 3.55 -14.91
CA THR A 184 -0.39 3.58 -14.17
C THR A 184 0.00 2.17 -13.73
N PRO A 185 1.23 1.69 -14.03
CA PRO A 185 1.65 0.35 -13.68
C PRO A 185 1.72 0.11 -12.16
N ILE A 186 1.39 -1.10 -11.75
CA ILE A 186 1.54 -1.58 -10.38
C ILE A 186 2.57 -2.71 -10.37
N VAL A 187 3.59 -2.59 -9.53
CA VAL A 187 4.53 -3.67 -9.24
C VAL A 187 4.23 -4.27 -7.89
N SER A 188 4.08 -5.60 -7.85
CA SER A 188 3.86 -6.37 -6.62
C SER A 188 4.89 -7.48 -6.48
N ILE A 189 5.11 -7.96 -5.25
CA ILE A 189 6.00 -9.09 -4.99
C ILE A 189 5.25 -10.40 -5.16
N ASP A 190 4.09 -10.52 -4.50
CA ASP A 190 3.28 -11.74 -4.52
C ASP A 190 1.78 -11.39 -4.54
N HIS A 191 0.95 -12.42 -4.54
CA HIS A 191 -0.50 -12.32 -4.62
C HIS A 191 -1.16 -13.25 -3.61
N ILE A 192 -2.25 -12.80 -2.99
CA ILE A 192 -3.04 -13.59 -2.04
C ILE A 192 -4.52 -13.59 -2.43
N PRO A 193 -5.23 -14.68 -2.16
CA PRO A 193 -6.67 -14.72 -2.34
C PRO A 193 -7.40 -13.96 -1.22
N LEU A 194 -8.61 -13.52 -1.52
CA LEU A 194 -9.54 -12.97 -0.53
C LEU A 194 -10.60 -14.03 -0.20
N PRO A 195 -10.58 -14.66 0.98
CA PRO A 195 -11.59 -15.64 1.38
C PRO A 195 -13.01 -15.07 1.39
N GLY A 196 -13.19 -13.81 1.79
CA GLY A 196 -14.50 -13.15 1.79
C GLY A 196 -15.46 -13.73 2.82
N ASN A 197 -16.73 -13.90 2.45
CA ASN A 197 -17.74 -14.48 3.34
C ASN A 197 -17.53 -15.98 3.51
N ILE A 198 -17.19 -16.41 4.72
CA ILE A 198 -16.88 -17.81 5.06
C ILE A 198 -18.12 -18.56 5.59
N PHE A 199 -19.11 -17.85 6.19
CA PHE A 199 -20.40 -18.39 6.65
C PHE A 199 -21.53 -17.37 6.58
#